data_1e2077df642253340a34d6fe39eb0af0
#
_entry.id   1e2077df642253340a34d6fe39eb0af0
#
_cell.length_a   1.000
_cell.length_b   1.000
_cell.length_c   1.000
_cell.angle_alpha   90.00
_cell.angle_beta   90.00
_cell.angle_gamma   90.00
#
_symmetry.space_group_name_H-M   'P 1'
#
loop_
_entity.id
_entity.type
_entity.pdbx_description
1 polymer ?
#
loop_
_entity_poly.entity_id
_entity_poly.type
_entity_poly.pdbx_seq_one_letter_code
_entity_poly.pdbx_strand_id
1 'polypeptide(L)'
;MNKYEQLDLNYIDGQWRKGRSTEVVESFNPYTEESYVKMQAASLEDLDEAYESAKRHQKEWEKTNPFERAGIIRKAIQIMENRKEELVAVLIEESGSTIAKVELELNITMSIMQLAAEFPNKMETIVNESMIPGKKNHMIRKPVGVVGVIGPFNFPMYLSMRSVAPALATGNAVVLKPGHQTPISGGNIIAKIFEEAGLPKGVLQVVHPKISEIGDAFYEHPVPDLISFTGSTGVGKQIGAVCGREVKKTILELGGNNAMVILDDADIETAAKGAIYGRFMHSGQICMAINRIIIDESIFDEFSEKFVEIAKSLKHGDPNQEGTLIGPLIDGNQVERLLEEVKKAKSEGAEILLEGKREGNVLTPTILKGTNDMTTAQNEMFGPVVTLIPAKNEDHALELANDTDAGLSGAVSSRNEKRAFAFAEKMETGMVHINDQSVNDEPYVAFGGEKASGIGRFGREHSLDEFTTWQWISVQEEPRNYPFD
;
A
#
# COMPACT_ATOMS: atom_id res chain seq x y z
N MET A 1 -16.73 -23.81 -8.42
CA MET A 1 -16.69 -22.83 -9.53
C MET A 1 -15.52 -23.17 -10.42
N ASN A 2 -15.60 -22.90 -11.73
CA ASN A 2 -14.43 -23.03 -12.58
C ASN A 2 -13.44 -21.91 -12.26
N LYS A 3 -12.12 -22.19 -12.30
CA LYS A 3 -11.09 -21.17 -12.14
C LYS A 3 -11.21 -20.10 -13.23
N TYR A 4 -10.77 -18.89 -12.94
CA TYR A 4 -10.66 -17.83 -13.95
C TYR A 4 -9.67 -18.23 -15.05
N GLU A 5 -10.02 -17.92 -16.29
CA GLU A 5 -9.20 -18.14 -17.47
C GLU A 5 -8.65 -16.81 -18.01
N GLN A 6 -7.69 -16.87 -18.94
CA GLN A 6 -7.12 -15.70 -19.64
C GLN A 6 -6.39 -14.71 -18.70
N LEU A 7 -5.85 -15.21 -17.59
CA LEU A 7 -5.11 -14.39 -16.64
C LEU A 7 -3.72 -13.96 -17.17
N ASP A 8 -3.27 -14.51 -18.29
CA ASP A 8 -2.04 -14.18 -19.01
C ASP A 8 -2.21 -13.08 -20.08
N LEU A 9 -3.30 -12.33 -20.03
CA LEU A 9 -3.67 -11.29 -21.00
C LEU A 9 -3.78 -9.90 -20.34
N ASN A 10 -3.65 -8.85 -21.13
CA ASN A 10 -4.04 -7.50 -20.74
C ASN A 10 -5.56 -7.34 -20.84
N TYR A 11 -6.18 -6.51 -20.00
CA TYR A 11 -7.61 -6.17 -20.05
C TYR A 11 -7.79 -4.73 -20.48
N ILE A 12 -8.13 -4.52 -21.75
CA ILE A 12 -8.23 -3.21 -22.38
C ILE A 12 -9.55 -3.10 -23.14
N ASP A 13 -10.30 -2.03 -22.91
CA ASP A 13 -11.61 -1.72 -23.51
C ASP A 13 -12.63 -2.87 -23.35
N GLY A 14 -12.59 -3.55 -22.19
CA GLY A 14 -13.44 -4.71 -21.89
C GLY A 14 -13.09 -5.98 -22.66
N GLN A 15 -11.86 -6.08 -23.16
CA GLN A 15 -11.36 -7.24 -23.90
C GLN A 15 -10.08 -7.78 -23.28
N TRP A 16 -10.02 -9.09 -23.10
CA TRP A 16 -8.81 -9.82 -22.74
C TRP A 16 -8.00 -10.11 -24.01
N ARG A 17 -6.80 -9.54 -24.11
CA ARG A 17 -5.96 -9.67 -25.30
C ARG A 17 -4.47 -9.59 -24.97
N LYS A 18 -3.66 -10.14 -25.86
CA LYS A 18 -2.19 -9.98 -25.78
C LYS A 18 -1.81 -8.52 -25.97
N GLY A 19 -0.73 -8.10 -25.32
CA GLY A 19 -0.11 -6.81 -25.60
C GLY A 19 0.56 -6.81 -26.99
N ARG A 20 0.84 -5.61 -27.51
CA ARG A 20 1.49 -5.41 -28.82
C ARG A 20 3.01 -5.32 -28.72
N SER A 21 3.57 -5.24 -27.50
CA SER A 21 5.02 -5.25 -27.30
C SER A 21 5.63 -6.60 -27.70
N THR A 22 6.89 -6.59 -28.07
CA THR A 22 7.69 -7.82 -28.26
C THR A 22 8.24 -8.37 -26.94
N GLU A 23 8.22 -7.56 -25.89
CA GLU A 23 8.66 -7.91 -24.54
C GLU A 23 7.66 -8.80 -23.82
N VAL A 24 8.16 -9.57 -22.86
CA VAL A 24 7.35 -10.49 -22.03
C VAL A 24 7.47 -10.08 -20.57
N VAL A 25 6.32 -9.95 -19.89
CA VAL A 25 6.26 -9.91 -18.44
C VAL A 25 6.15 -11.34 -17.93
N GLU A 26 7.03 -11.71 -17.02
CA GLU A 26 7.06 -13.02 -16.40
C GLU A 26 7.10 -12.86 -14.89
N SER A 27 6.21 -13.54 -14.19
CA SER A 27 6.27 -13.69 -12.74
C SER A 27 6.65 -15.11 -12.35
N PHE A 28 7.19 -15.26 -11.15
CA PHE A 28 7.68 -16.52 -10.63
C PHE A 28 7.03 -16.80 -9.28
N ASN A 29 6.84 -18.08 -8.98
CA ASN A 29 6.51 -18.47 -7.62
C ASN A 29 7.74 -18.22 -6.72
N PRO A 30 7.66 -17.35 -5.70
CA PRO A 30 8.81 -16.98 -4.91
C PRO A 30 9.44 -18.14 -4.11
N TYR A 31 8.65 -19.18 -3.78
CA TYR A 31 9.09 -20.32 -3.00
C TYR A 31 9.75 -21.41 -3.85
N THR A 32 9.12 -21.77 -4.99
CA THR A 32 9.66 -22.80 -5.89
C THR A 32 10.60 -22.27 -6.94
N GLU A 33 10.63 -20.94 -7.15
CA GLU A 33 11.37 -20.23 -8.19
C GLU A 33 10.96 -20.64 -9.63
N GLU A 34 9.87 -21.37 -9.78
CA GLU A 34 9.30 -21.75 -11.06
C GLU A 34 8.51 -20.60 -11.69
N SER A 35 8.49 -20.54 -13.02
CA SER A 35 7.66 -19.58 -13.75
C SER A 35 6.19 -19.80 -13.45
N TYR A 36 5.51 -18.75 -12.95
CA TYR A 36 4.10 -18.79 -12.60
C TYR A 36 3.21 -18.35 -13.78
N VAL A 37 3.53 -17.22 -14.39
CA VAL A 37 2.83 -16.74 -15.58
C VAL A 37 3.78 -16.00 -16.53
N LYS A 38 3.51 -16.16 -17.84
CA LYS A 38 4.15 -15.38 -18.92
C LYS A 38 3.09 -14.72 -19.74
N MET A 39 3.21 -13.42 -19.94
CA MET A 39 2.29 -12.65 -20.76
C MET A 39 3.04 -11.67 -21.67
N GLN A 40 2.48 -11.43 -22.85
CA GLN A 40 3.01 -10.43 -23.77
C GLN A 40 2.72 -9.03 -23.20
N ALA A 41 3.77 -8.22 -23.06
CA ALA A 41 3.68 -6.92 -22.45
C ALA A 41 2.81 -5.94 -23.27
N ALA A 42 2.18 -5.00 -22.58
CA ALA A 42 1.50 -3.87 -23.21
C ALA A 42 2.53 -2.89 -23.78
N SER A 43 2.33 -2.43 -25.01
CA SER A 43 3.11 -1.37 -25.64
C SER A 43 2.67 0.04 -25.23
N LEU A 44 3.34 1.08 -25.71
CA LEU A 44 2.88 2.47 -25.60
C LEU A 44 1.50 2.68 -26.25
N GLU A 45 1.24 2.02 -27.39
CA GLU A 45 -0.06 2.08 -28.07
C GLU A 45 -1.18 1.41 -27.26
N ASP A 46 -0.88 0.30 -26.58
CA ASP A 46 -1.82 -0.36 -25.67
C ASP A 46 -2.14 0.52 -24.46
N LEU A 47 -1.16 1.22 -23.93
CA LEU A 47 -1.31 2.16 -22.84
C LEU A 47 -2.17 3.36 -23.25
N ASP A 48 -1.91 3.94 -24.43
CA ASP A 48 -2.72 5.04 -24.98
C ASP A 48 -4.17 4.60 -25.19
N GLU A 49 -4.40 3.43 -25.79
CA GLU A 49 -5.75 2.85 -25.98
C GLU A 49 -6.46 2.64 -24.63
N ALA A 50 -5.76 2.14 -23.61
CA ALA A 50 -6.33 1.94 -22.28
C ALA A 50 -6.76 3.28 -21.64
N TYR A 51 -5.95 4.32 -21.71
CA TYR A 51 -6.26 5.62 -21.18
C TYR A 51 -7.40 6.32 -21.97
N GLU A 52 -7.36 6.28 -23.28
CA GLU A 52 -8.44 6.87 -24.10
C GLU A 52 -9.77 6.10 -23.93
N SER A 53 -9.73 4.78 -23.77
CA SER A 53 -10.92 4.00 -23.41
C SER A 53 -11.47 4.42 -22.05
N ALA A 54 -10.61 4.49 -21.02
CA ALA A 54 -11.03 4.94 -19.68
C ALA A 54 -11.69 6.31 -19.72
N LYS A 55 -11.12 7.28 -20.46
CA LYS A 55 -11.64 8.63 -20.62
C LYS A 55 -13.02 8.66 -21.28
N ARG A 56 -13.23 7.82 -22.31
CA ARG A 56 -14.54 7.73 -22.99
C ARG A 56 -15.61 7.17 -22.05
N HIS A 57 -15.34 6.08 -21.37
CA HIS A 57 -16.30 5.38 -20.53
C HIS A 57 -16.56 6.05 -19.19
N GLN A 58 -15.60 6.82 -18.67
CA GLN A 58 -15.75 7.57 -17.44
C GLN A 58 -16.96 8.52 -17.47
N LYS A 59 -17.20 9.17 -18.60
CA LYS A 59 -18.30 10.15 -18.77
C LYS A 59 -19.70 9.55 -18.60
N GLU A 60 -19.88 8.29 -18.98
CA GLU A 60 -21.14 7.58 -18.75
C GLU A 60 -21.18 6.97 -17.36
N TRP A 61 -20.03 6.47 -16.87
CA TRP A 61 -19.91 5.89 -15.54
C TRP A 61 -20.22 6.90 -14.42
N GLU A 62 -19.77 8.14 -14.52
CA GLU A 62 -20.08 9.15 -13.52
C GLU A 62 -21.58 9.45 -13.40
N LYS A 63 -22.35 9.29 -14.50
CA LYS A 63 -23.81 9.49 -14.55
C LYS A 63 -24.60 8.30 -14.01
N THR A 64 -23.95 7.14 -13.86
CA THR A 64 -24.59 5.93 -13.33
C THR A 64 -25.14 6.19 -11.94
N ASN A 65 -26.34 5.64 -11.68
CA ASN A 65 -27.00 5.80 -10.39
C ASN A 65 -26.07 5.38 -9.23
N PRO A 66 -25.94 6.19 -8.17
CA PRO A 66 -25.09 5.86 -7.01
C PRO A 66 -25.34 4.48 -6.39
N PHE A 67 -26.61 4.06 -6.34
CA PHE A 67 -26.97 2.73 -5.81
C PHE A 67 -26.47 1.59 -6.69
N GLU A 68 -26.44 1.80 -8.02
CA GLU A 68 -25.91 0.83 -8.96
C GLU A 68 -24.40 0.70 -8.81
N ARG A 69 -23.65 1.81 -8.73
CA ARG A 69 -22.19 1.78 -8.44
C ARG A 69 -21.88 1.07 -7.12
N ALA A 70 -22.63 1.40 -6.05
CA ALA A 70 -22.50 0.72 -4.76
C ALA A 70 -22.85 -0.79 -4.86
N GLY A 71 -23.85 -1.13 -5.65
CA GLY A 71 -24.28 -2.51 -5.90
C GLY A 71 -23.20 -3.35 -6.56
N ILE A 72 -22.49 -2.80 -7.54
CA ILE A 72 -21.35 -3.47 -8.21
C ILE A 72 -20.22 -3.76 -7.23
N ILE A 73 -19.85 -2.78 -6.38
CA ILE A 73 -18.81 -3.00 -5.36
C ILE A 73 -19.23 -4.12 -4.38
N ARG A 74 -20.48 -4.10 -3.89
CA ARG A 74 -20.98 -5.14 -2.97
C ARG A 74 -21.01 -6.52 -3.64
N LYS A 75 -21.38 -6.60 -4.92
CA LYS A 75 -21.35 -7.84 -5.67
C LYS A 75 -19.92 -8.35 -5.87
N ALA A 76 -18.96 -7.46 -6.10
CA ALA A 76 -17.54 -7.82 -6.16
C ALA A 76 -17.06 -8.44 -4.84
N ILE A 77 -17.48 -7.92 -3.68
CA ILE A 77 -17.17 -8.52 -2.37
C ILE A 77 -17.74 -9.94 -2.26
N GLN A 78 -19.01 -10.16 -2.63
CA GLN A 78 -19.63 -11.49 -2.62
C GLN A 78 -18.90 -12.48 -3.53
N ILE A 79 -18.42 -12.02 -4.69
CA ILE A 79 -17.62 -12.83 -5.61
C ILE A 79 -16.30 -13.22 -4.94
N MET A 80 -15.61 -12.29 -4.27
CA MET A 80 -14.38 -12.60 -3.52
C MET A 80 -14.63 -13.64 -2.43
N GLU A 81 -15.71 -13.50 -1.64
CA GLU A 81 -16.10 -14.47 -0.63
C GLU A 81 -16.32 -15.85 -1.23
N ASN A 82 -17.07 -15.93 -2.35
CA ASN A 82 -17.37 -17.19 -3.04
C ASN A 82 -16.16 -17.85 -3.71
N ARG A 83 -15.13 -17.06 -4.03
CA ARG A 83 -13.89 -17.51 -4.69
C ARG A 83 -12.69 -17.52 -3.74
N LYS A 84 -12.91 -17.44 -2.43
CA LYS A 84 -11.85 -17.28 -1.43
C LYS A 84 -10.72 -18.31 -1.62
N GLU A 85 -11.04 -19.57 -1.85
CA GLU A 85 -10.04 -20.64 -2.04
C GLU A 85 -9.13 -20.38 -3.27
N GLU A 86 -9.71 -19.91 -4.38
CA GLU A 86 -8.94 -19.55 -5.58
C GLU A 86 -8.03 -18.34 -5.32
N LEU A 87 -8.55 -17.31 -4.63
CA LEU A 87 -7.78 -16.12 -4.29
C LEU A 87 -6.63 -16.44 -3.33
N VAL A 88 -6.86 -17.31 -2.35
CA VAL A 88 -5.83 -17.80 -1.43
C VAL A 88 -4.71 -18.49 -2.20
N ALA A 89 -5.05 -19.41 -3.10
CA ALA A 89 -4.05 -20.15 -3.88
C ALA A 89 -3.19 -19.19 -4.73
N VAL A 90 -3.82 -18.26 -5.44
CA VAL A 90 -3.10 -17.28 -6.29
C VAL A 90 -2.17 -16.39 -5.47
N LEU A 91 -2.62 -15.88 -4.32
CA LEU A 91 -1.79 -15.03 -3.45
C LEU A 91 -0.59 -15.78 -2.87
N ILE A 92 -0.77 -17.05 -2.51
CA ILE A 92 0.36 -17.87 -2.04
C ILE A 92 1.34 -18.15 -3.18
N GLU A 93 0.84 -18.61 -4.33
CA GLU A 93 1.66 -19.02 -5.46
C GLU A 93 2.42 -17.86 -6.11
N GLU A 94 1.79 -16.69 -6.24
CA GLU A 94 2.38 -15.56 -6.97
C GLU A 94 3.20 -14.61 -6.09
N SER A 95 2.79 -14.38 -4.84
CA SER A 95 3.49 -13.45 -3.95
C SER A 95 4.28 -14.10 -2.82
N GLY A 96 4.26 -15.42 -2.71
CA GLY A 96 4.91 -16.14 -1.61
C GLY A 96 4.30 -15.88 -0.24
N SER A 97 3.07 -15.38 -0.22
CA SER A 97 2.36 -15.05 1.02
C SER A 97 2.04 -16.30 1.84
N THR A 98 2.26 -16.26 3.14
CA THR A 98 1.79 -17.30 4.06
C THR A 98 0.28 -17.29 4.22
N ILE A 99 -0.32 -18.39 4.65
CA ILE A 99 -1.78 -18.51 4.88
C ILE A 99 -2.29 -17.36 5.77
N ALA A 100 -1.64 -17.10 6.89
CA ALA A 100 -2.03 -16.04 7.82
C ALA A 100 -2.02 -14.66 7.17
N LYS A 101 -1.00 -14.37 6.33
CA LYS A 101 -0.91 -13.11 5.58
C LYS A 101 -2.01 -12.99 4.53
N VAL A 102 -2.32 -14.05 3.80
CA VAL A 102 -3.39 -14.05 2.79
C VAL A 102 -4.74 -13.80 3.42
N GLU A 103 -5.03 -14.44 4.56
CA GLU A 103 -6.29 -14.21 5.28
C GLU A 103 -6.43 -12.75 5.74
N LEU A 104 -5.35 -12.17 6.26
CA LEU A 104 -5.32 -10.75 6.61
C LEU A 104 -5.59 -9.88 5.37
N GLU A 105 -4.88 -10.13 4.26
CA GLU A 105 -5.01 -9.35 3.03
C GLU A 105 -6.43 -9.38 2.45
N LEU A 106 -7.05 -10.56 2.37
CA LEU A 106 -8.41 -10.69 1.86
C LEU A 106 -9.44 -9.99 2.76
N ASN A 107 -9.30 -10.14 4.09
CA ASN A 107 -10.22 -9.52 5.03
C ASN A 107 -10.15 -7.98 4.97
N ILE A 108 -8.95 -7.40 4.97
CA ILE A 108 -8.80 -5.95 4.87
C ILE A 108 -9.23 -5.41 3.50
N THR A 109 -8.96 -6.17 2.42
CA THR A 109 -9.45 -5.83 1.07
C THR A 109 -10.97 -5.72 1.04
N MET A 110 -11.67 -6.71 1.53
CA MET A 110 -13.15 -6.68 1.58
C MET A 110 -13.66 -5.55 2.47
N SER A 111 -12.98 -5.26 3.58
CA SER A 111 -13.36 -4.18 4.50
C SER A 111 -13.25 -2.80 3.85
N ILE A 112 -12.17 -2.52 3.11
CA ILE A 112 -12.06 -1.25 2.37
C ILE A 112 -13.06 -1.14 1.21
N MET A 113 -13.39 -2.27 0.56
CA MET A 113 -14.42 -2.29 -0.46
C MET A 113 -15.81 -2.02 0.13
N GLN A 114 -16.12 -2.55 1.32
CA GLN A 114 -17.37 -2.22 2.04
C GLN A 114 -17.47 -0.73 2.32
N LEU A 115 -16.39 -0.11 2.81
CA LEU A 115 -16.33 1.34 2.99
C LEU A 115 -16.50 2.10 1.66
N ALA A 116 -15.82 1.68 0.60
CA ALA A 116 -15.94 2.29 -0.72
C ALA A 116 -17.37 2.22 -1.29
N ALA A 117 -18.13 1.14 -0.97
CA ALA A 117 -19.52 1.02 -1.37
C ALA A 117 -20.48 2.05 -0.72
N GLU A 118 -20.01 2.80 0.28
CA GLU A 118 -20.75 3.92 0.87
C GLU A 118 -20.53 5.24 0.14
N PHE A 119 -19.40 5.39 -0.57
CA PHE A 119 -18.99 6.64 -1.20
C PHE A 119 -19.94 7.18 -2.27
N PRO A 120 -20.60 6.35 -3.11
CA PRO A 120 -21.56 6.87 -4.08
C PRO A 120 -22.67 7.73 -3.44
N ASN A 121 -23.11 7.38 -2.22
CA ASN A 121 -24.14 8.13 -1.51
C ASN A 121 -23.60 9.39 -0.80
N LYS A 122 -22.28 9.57 -0.75
CA LYS A 122 -21.61 10.78 -0.22
C LYS A 122 -21.18 11.75 -1.31
N MET A 123 -21.52 11.47 -2.58
CA MET A 123 -21.34 12.37 -3.73
C MET A 123 -22.45 13.44 -3.73
N GLU A 124 -22.38 14.34 -2.78
CA GLU A 124 -23.45 15.29 -2.46
C GLU A 124 -23.26 16.67 -3.13
N THR A 125 -24.34 17.43 -3.16
CA THR A 125 -24.33 18.87 -3.46
C THR A 125 -24.69 19.62 -2.20
N ILE A 126 -23.81 20.48 -1.72
CA ILE A 126 -24.04 21.36 -0.57
C ILE A 126 -24.51 22.70 -1.09
N VAL A 127 -25.66 23.17 -0.64
CA VAL A 127 -26.20 24.48 -1.00
C VAL A 127 -26.10 25.42 0.19
N ASN A 128 -25.42 26.54 0.01
CA ASN A 128 -25.23 27.56 1.04
C ASN A 128 -25.68 28.93 0.54
N GLU A 129 -26.19 29.76 1.45
CA GLU A 129 -26.39 31.17 1.18
C GLU A 129 -25.05 31.88 0.91
N SER A 130 -25.07 32.84 0.03
CA SER A 130 -23.92 33.70 -0.28
C SER A 130 -23.87 34.91 0.65
N MET A 131 -22.69 35.45 0.87
CA MET A 131 -22.54 36.80 1.46
C MET A 131 -23.09 37.93 0.49
N ILE A 132 -23.36 37.62 -0.77
CA ILE A 132 -23.94 38.52 -1.73
C ILE A 132 -25.45 38.33 -1.70
N PRO A 133 -26.26 39.34 -1.41
CA PRO A 133 -27.73 39.25 -1.38
C PRO A 133 -28.30 38.69 -2.70
N GLY A 134 -29.30 37.82 -2.57
CA GLY A 134 -29.99 37.19 -3.70
C GLY A 134 -29.14 36.17 -4.47
N LYS A 135 -28.07 35.62 -3.84
CA LYS A 135 -27.19 34.65 -4.46
C LYS A 135 -27.09 33.38 -3.62
N LYS A 136 -27.11 32.22 -4.27
CA LYS A 136 -26.86 30.89 -3.66
C LYS A 136 -25.60 30.25 -4.22
N ASN A 137 -24.88 29.52 -3.38
CA ASN A 137 -23.69 28.76 -3.72
C ASN A 137 -24.01 27.27 -3.69
N HIS A 138 -23.74 26.57 -4.80
CA HIS A 138 -23.83 25.13 -4.91
C HIS A 138 -22.41 24.57 -4.97
N MET A 139 -22.03 23.80 -3.97
CA MET A 139 -20.77 23.04 -3.94
C MET A 139 -21.07 21.62 -4.35
N ILE A 140 -20.62 21.23 -5.54
CA ILE A 140 -20.92 19.91 -6.13
C ILE A 140 -19.67 19.06 -6.05
N ARG A 141 -19.76 17.92 -5.38
CA ARG A 141 -18.70 16.91 -5.35
C ARG A 141 -18.73 16.07 -6.64
N LYS A 142 -17.59 15.95 -7.30
CA LYS A 142 -17.43 15.25 -8.59
C LYS A 142 -16.27 14.26 -8.53
N PRO A 143 -16.28 13.18 -9.35
CA PRO A 143 -15.08 12.40 -9.58
C PRO A 143 -13.94 13.27 -10.14
N VAL A 144 -12.69 12.92 -9.88
CA VAL A 144 -11.55 13.60 -10.51
C VAL A 144 -11.51 13.34 -12.02
N GLY A 145 -11.89 12.13 -12.46
CA GLY A 145 -11.92 11.73 -13.87
C GLY A 145 -11.31 10.36 -14.12
N VAL A 146 -10.12 10.30 -14.68
CA VAL A 146 -9.38 9.06 -14.90
C VAL A 146 -8.25 8.94 -13.88
N VAL A 147 -8.15 7.78 -13.25
CA VAL A 147 -7.15 7.47 -12.22
C VAL A 147 -6.17 6.42 -12.76
N GLY A 148 -4.89 6.77 -12.81
CA GLY A 148 -3.80 5.81 -13.01
C GLY A 148 -3.40 5.20 -11.67
N VAL A 149 -3.47 3.88 -11.54
CA VAL A 149 -3.10 3.16 -10.31
C VAL A 149 -1.88 2.30 -10.57
N ILE A 150 -0.86 2.43 -9.73
CA ILE A 150 0.34 1.58 -9.77
C ILE A 150 0.43 0.82 -8.45
N GLY A 151 0.21 -0.50 -8.51
CA GLY A 151 0.21 -1.39 -7.35
C GLY A 151 1.58 -2.02 -7.07
N PRO A 152 1.88 -2.37 -5.80
CA PRO A 152 3.10 -3.06 -5.39
C PRO A 152 2.93 -4.58 -5.40
N PHE A 153 3.98 -5.31 -5.04
CA PHE A 153 3.97 -6.77 -4.99
C PHE A 153 3.63 -7.39 -3.63
N ASN A 154 3.82 -6.63 -2.53
CA ASN A 154 3.81 -7.22 -1.18
C ASN A 154 2.40 -7.51 -0.62
N PHE A 155 1.43 -6.64 -0.87
CA PHE A 155 -0.01 -6.86 -0.65
C PHE A 155 -0.74 -6.54 -1.95
N PRO A 156 -0.55 -7.36 -3.00
CA PRO A 156 -0.90 -6.99 -4.36
C PRO A 156 -2.38 -6.70 -4.55
N MET A 157 -3.24 -7.56 -4.03
CA MET A 157 -4.70 -7.40 -4.15
C MET A 157 -5.19 -6.23 -3.30
N TYR A 158 -4.75 -6.16 -2.05
CA TYR A 158 -5.17 -5.12 -1.11
C TYR A 158 -4.78 -3.73 -1.57
N LEU A 159 -3.48 -3.51 -1.86
CA LEU A 159 -2.99 -2.17 -2.17
C LEU A 159 -3.42 -1.66 -3.56
N SER A 160 -3.67 -2.56 -4.52
CA SER A 160 -4.35 -2.19 -5.77
C SER A 160 -5.83 -1.84 -5.53
N MET A 161 -6.56 -2.69 -4.79
CA MET A 161 -7.98 -2.51 -4.52
C MET A 161 -8.26 -1.27 -3.66
N ARG A 162 -7.33 -0.89 -2.79
CA ARG A 162 -7.37 0.31 -1.95
C ARG A 162 -7.55 1.60 -2.75
N SER A 163 -7.04 1.63 -4.00
CA SER A 163 -7.22 2.73 -4.93
C SER A 163 -8.34 2.46 -5.93
N VAL A 164 -8.45 1.25 -6.45
CA VAL A 164 -9.42 0.87 -7.48
C VAL A 164 -10.86 1.00 -6.96
N ALA A 165 -11.17 0.42 -5.80
CA ALA A 165 -12.53 0.39 -5.28
C ALA A 165 -13.10 1.80 -4.99
N PRO A 166 -12.42 2.70 -4.25
CA PRO A 166 -12.93 4.06 -4.03
C PRO A 166 -12.97 4.90 -5.32
N ALA A 167 -12.02 4.72 -6.25
CA ALA A 167 -12.05 5.40 -7.54
C ALA A 167 -13.30 5.02 -8.34
N LEU A 168 -13.59 3.73 -8.49
CA LEU A 168 -14.79 3.24 -9.18
C LEU A 168 -16.07 3.68 -8.47
N ALA A 169 -16.13 3.57 -7.15
CA ALA A 169 -17.29 3.95 -6.36
C ALA A 169 -17.67 5.42 -6.55
N THR A 170 -16.69 6.31 -6.61
CA THR A 170 -16.90 7.75 -6.78
C THR A 170 -17.17 8.18 -8.23
N GLY A 171 -17.16 7.24 -9.20
CA GLY A 171 -17.49 7.52 -10.60
C GLY A 171 -16.27 7.82 -11.48
N ASN A 172 -15.06 7.51 -11.03
CA ASN A 172 -13.86 7.57 -11.86
C ASN A 172 -13.73 6.31 -12.71
N ALA A 173 -12.99 6.40 -13.81
CA ALA A 173 -12.44 5.24 -14.51
C ALA A 173 -10.99 5.01 -14.08
N VAL A 174 -10.53 3.76 -14.19
CA VAL A 174 -9.23 3.34 -13.67
C VAL A 174 -8.40 2.65 -14.74
N VAL A 175 -7.13 3.03 -14.85
CA VAL A 175 -6.09 2.24 -15.53
C VAL A 175 -5.13 1.72 -14.46
N LEU A 176 -5.13 0.39 -14.26
CA LEU A 176 -4.33 -0.29 -13.26
C LEU A 176 -3.09 -0.92 -13.89
N LYS A 177 -1.92 -0.60 -13.34
CA LYS A 177 -0.65 -1.25 -13.60
C LYS A 177 -0.19 -1.94 -12.31
N PRO A 178 -0.39 -3.25 -12.17
CA PRO A 178 0.09 -3.97 -10.98
C PRO A 178 1.62 -4.08 -10.94
N GLY A 179 2.16 -4.54 -9.83
CA GLY A 179 3.54 -4.95 -9.72
C GLY A 179 3.89 -6.04 -10.75
N HIS A 180 5.06 -5.95 -11.36
CA HIS A 180 5.45 -6.93 -12.38
C HIS A 180 5.66 -8.35 -11.82
N GLN A 181 5.94 -8.47 -10.52
CA GLN A 181 6.04 -9.75 -9.84
C GLN A 181 4.67 -10.37 -9.51
N THR A 182 3.61 -9.56 -9.46
CA THR A 182 2.27 -9.97 -9.05
C THR A 182 1.19 -9.48 -10.01
N PRO A 183 1.33 -9.75 -11.33
CA PRO A 183 0.40 -9.26 -12.34
C PRO A 183 -1.01 -9.84 -12.19
N ILE A 184 -1.13 -11.07 -11.69
CA ILE A 184 -2.41 -11.75 -11.54
C ILE A 184 -3.13 -11.26 -10.29
N SER A 185 -2.51 -11.43 -9.12
CA SER A 185 -3.13 -11.09 -7.82
C SER A 185 -3.34 -9.60 -7.63
N GLY A 186 -2.43 -8.76 -8.14
CA GLY A 186 -2.52 -7.30 -8.09
C GLY A 186 -3.29 -6.64 -9.24
N GLY A 187 -3.67 -7.41 -10.28
CA GLY A 187 -4.26 -6.87 -11.50
C GLY A 187 -5.37 -7.71 -12.09
N ASN A 188 -5.05 -8.79 -12.79
CA ASN A 188 -6.00 -9.50 -13.63
C ASN A 188 -7.18 -10.13 -12.85
N ILE A 189 -6.94 -10.66 -11.67
CA ILE A 189 -8.05 -11.16 -10.81
C ILE A 189 -8.98 -10.01 -10.39
N ILE A 190 -8.46 -8.83 -10.11
CA ILE A 190 -9.27 -7.65 -9.78
C ILE A 190 -10.20 -7.33 -10.95
N ALA A 191 -9.68 -7.31 -12.19
CA ALA A 191 -10.50 -7.11 -13.38
C ALA A 191 -11.55 -8.20 -13.56
N LYS A 192 -11.21 -9.48 -13.35
CA LYS A 192 -12.16 -10.60 -13.42
C LYS A 192 -13.30 -10.50 -12.40
N ILE A 193 -12.98 -10.10 -11.17
CA ILE A 193 -13.96 -9.89 -10.11
C ILE A 193 -14.95 -8.78 -10.51
N PHE A 194 -14.45 -7.64 -11.01
CA PHE A 194 -15.31 -6.54 -11.44
C PHE A 194 -16.08 -6.83 -12.72
N GLU A 195 -15.50 -7.58 -13.68
CA GLU A 195 -16.20 -8.06 -14.87
C GLU A 195 -17.38 -8.97 -14.47
N GLU A 196 -17.16 -9.96 -13.58
CA GLU A 196 -18.19 -10.83 -13.03
C GLU A 196 -19.24 -10.07 -12.20
N ALA A 197 -18.82 -9.00 -11.49
CA ALA A 197 -19.71 -8.11 -10.76
C ALA A 197 -20.62 -7.27 -11.68
N GLY A 198 -20.30 -7.15 -12.96
CA GLY A 198 -21.06 -6.41 -13.96
C GLY A 198 -20.61 -4.97 -14.11
N LEU A 199 -19.35 -4.64 -13.79
CA LEU A 199 -18.79 -3.32 -14.10
C LEU A 199 -18.84 -3.10 -15.63
N PRO A 200 -19.30 -1.93 -16.11
CA PRO A 200 -19.34 -1.65 -17.54
C PRO A 200 -17.92 -1.72 -18.16
N LYS A 201 -17.87 -2.25 -19.39
CA LYS A 201 -16.61 -2.36 -20.15
C LYS A 201 -15.95 -0.99 -20.30
N GLY A 202 -14.64 -0.96 -20.24
CA GLY A 202 -13.84 0.25 -20.42
C GLY A 202 -13.73 1.16 -19.18
N VAL A 203 -14.44 0.89 -18.09
CA VAL A 203 -14.32 1.65 -16.83
C VAL A 203 -13.09 1.23 -16.02
N LEU A 204 -12.70 -0.03 -16.08
CA LEU A 204 -11.45 -0.55 -15.52
C LEU A 204 -10.60 -1.15 -16.66
N GLN A 205 -9.34 -0.78 -16.69
CA GLN A 205 -8.30 -1.33 -17.55
C GLN A 205 -7.21 -1.95 -16.69
N VAL A 206 -6.59 -3.04 -17.16
CA VAL A 206 -5.38 -3.61 -16.54
C VAL A 206 -4.33 -3.82 -17.62
N VAL A 207 -3.20 -3.14 -17.44
CA VAL A 207 -2.09 -3.18 -18.42
C VAL A 207 -0.80 -3.62 -17.74
N HIS A 208 -0.03 -4.42 -18.46
CA HIS A 208 1.24 -4.98 -18.01
C HIS A 208 2.40 -4.53 -18.89
N PRO A 209 2.77 -3.24 -18.88
CA PRO A 209 3.91 -2.76 -19.66
C PRO A 209 5.24 -3.09 -18.97
N LYS A 210 6.30 -3.14 -19.75
CA LYS A 210 7.68 -3.09 -19.25
C LYS A 210 8.14 -1.65 -19.09
N ILE A 211 8.66 -1.30 -17.92
CA ILE A 211 9.17 0.06 -17.65
C ILE A 211 10.32 0.43 -18.60
N SER A 212 11.16 -0.56 -19.00
CA SER A 212 12.23 -0.38 -20.00
C SER A 212 11.70 0.09 -21.36
N GLU A 213 10.45 -0.19 -21.70
CA GLU A 213 9.81 0.21 -22.96
C GLU A 213 9.03 1.51 -22.82
N ILE A 214 8.24 1.64 -21.75
CA ILE A 214 7.33 2.79 -21.60
C ILE A 214 7.92 3.97 -20.81
N GLY A 215 9.03 3.76 -20.09
CA GLY A 215 9.60 4.80 -19.21
C GLY A 215 8.55 5.41 -18.29
N ASP A 216 8.44 6.72 -18.31
CA ASP A 216 7.52 7.51 -17.48
C ASP A 216 6.11 7.69 -18.11
N ALA A 217 5.87 7.12 -19.31
CA ALA A 217 4.65 7.35 -20.09
C ALA A 217 3.36 7.05 -19.34
N PHE A 218 3.36 6.13 -18.35
CA PHE A 218 2.16 5.81 -17.57
C PHE A 218 1.62 7.03 -16.81
N TYR A 219 2.47 7.84 -16.22
CA TYR A 219 2.08 9.01 -15.43
C TYR A 219 2.33 10.35 -16.15
N GLU A 220 3.11 10.36 -17.25
CA GLU A 220 3.21 11.50 -18.16
C GLU A 220 2.00 11.63 -19.08
N HIS A 221 1.31 10.51 -19.37
CA HIS A 221 0.17 10.49 -20.30
C HIS A 221 -0.84 11.62 -19.98
N PRO A 222 -1.37 12.36 -20.97
CA PRO A 222 -2.22 13.52 -20.71
C PRO A 222 -3.61 13.21 -20.13
N VAL A 223 -4.06 11.95 -20.17
CA VAL A 223 -5.41 11.55 -19.77
C VAL A 223 -5.61 11.43 -18.26
N PRO A 224 -4.74 10.78 -17.46
CA PRO A 224 -5.02 10.63 -16.04
C PRO A 224 -4.97 11.96 -15.29
N ASP A 225 -6.03 12.24 -14.52
CA ASP A 225 -6.17 13.41 -13.66
C ASP A 225 -5.52 13.19 -12.29
N LEU A 226 -5.40 11.92 -11.87
CA LEU A 226 -4.80 11.49 -10.62
C LEU A 226 -3.93 10.25 -10.86
N ILE A 227 -2.75 10.24 -10.23
CA ILE A 227 -1.89 9.05 -10.13
C ILE A 227 -1.83 8.60 -8.67
N SER A 228 -2.25 7.36 -8.43
CA SER A 228 -2.10 6.68 -7.15
C SER A 228 -0.99 5.65 -7.25
N PHE A 229 0.03 5.78 -6.43
CA PHE A 229 1.21 4.93 -6.42
C PHE A 229 1.51 4.42 -5.02
N THR A 230 1.72 3.12 -4.91
CA THR A 230 2.30 2.49 -3.71
C THR A 230 3.58 1.76 -4.10
N GLY A 231 4.71 2.12 -3.46
CA GLY A 231 6.00 1.53 -3.79
C GLY A 231 7.19 2.25 -3.15
N SER A 232 8.37 2.14 -3.78
CA SER A 232 9.60 2.71 -3.21
C SER A 232 9.61 4.24 -3.23
N THR A 233 10.24 4.84 -2.23
CA THR A 233 10.39 6.30 -2.08
C THR A 233 11.08 6.95 -3.29
N GLY A 234 12.10 6.30 -3.87
CA GLY A 234 12.80 6.82 -5.04
C GLY A 234 11.88 6.96 -6.26
N VAL A 235 11.09 5.93 -6.57
CA VAL A 235 10.11 5.96 -7.66
C VAL A 235 8.98 6.95 -7.37
N GLY A 236 8.50 7.01 -6.13
CA GLY A 236 7.46 7.97 -5.73
C GLY A 236 7.90 9.43 -5.92
N LYS A 237 9.15 9.77 -5.57
CA LYS A 237 9.73 11.10 -5.82
C LYS A 237 9.76 11.43 -7.32
N GLN A 238 10.10 10.46 -8.18
CA GLN A 238 10.07 10.62 -9.65
C GLN A 238 8.65 10.88 -10.15
N ILE A 239 7.68 10.06 -9.74
CA ILE A 239 6.26 10.24 -10.11
C ILE A 239 5.75 11.60 -9.64
N GLY A 240 6.03 11.99 -8.39
CA GLY A 240 5.63 13.28 -7.85
C GLY A 240 6.20 14.46 -8.62
N ALA A 241 7.47 14.37 -9.05
CA ALA A 241 8.11 15.40 -9.84
C ALA A 241 7.46 15.55 -11.24
N VAL A 242 7.17 14.44 -11.90
CA VAL A 242 6.51 14.44 -13.22
C VAL A 242 5.08 14.96 -13.11
N CYS A 243 4.29 14.40 -12.19
CA CYS A 243 2.89 14.83 -11.98
C CYS A 243 2.80 16.30 -11.57
N GLY A 244 3.75 16.80 -10.77
CA GLY A 244 3.82 18.22 -10.39
C GLY A 244 4.05 19.16 -11.59
N ARG A 245 4.87 18.76 -12.57
CA ARG A 245 5.02 19.52 -13.84
C ARG A 245 3.71 19.60 -14.63
N GLU A 246 2.96 18.49 -14.64
CA GLU A 246 1.71 18.35 -15.39
C GLU A 246 0.47 18.80 -14.59
N VAL A 247 0.67 19.29 -13.35
CA VAL A 247 -0.41 19.71 -12.42
C VAL A 247 -1.43 18.60 -12.15
N LYS A 248 -0.99 17.35 -12.14
CA LYS A 248 -1.81 16.18 -11.79
C LYS A 248 -1.83 15.96 -10.29
N LYS A 249 -2.99 15.55 -9.77
CA LYS A 249 -3.11 15.10 -8.38
C LYS A 249 -2.31 13.80 -8.18
N THR A 250 -1.69 13.65 -7.01
CA THR A 250 -0.97 12.41 -6.65
C THR A 250 -1.37 11.93 -5.27
N ILE A 251 -1.48 10.60 -5.12
CA ILE A 251 -1.48 9.90 -3.84
C ILE A 251 -0.26 8.99 -3.86
N LEU A 252 0.68 9.22 -2.95
CA LEU A 252 1.94 8.50 -2.90
C LEU A 252 2.06 7.82 -1.55
N GLU A 253 2.06 6.48 -1.54
CA GLU A 253 2.32 5.64 -0.37
C GLU A 253 3.68 4.97 -0.57
N LEU A 254 4.66 5.41 0.23
CA LEU A 254 6.06 5.11 -0.02
C LEU A 254 6.69 4.28 1.12
N GLY A 255 8.00 4.13 1.10
CA GLY A 255 8.72 3.36 2.09
C GLY A 255 8.64 3.94 3.51
N GLY A 256 8.86 3.10 4.48
CA GLY A 256 8.98 3.46 5.89
C GLY A 256 10.31 3.05 6.49
N ASN A 257 10.70 3.71 7.58
CA ASN A 257 11.83 3.32 8.43
C ASN A 257 11.38 3.31 9.90
N ASN A 258 10.36 2.48 10.16
CA ASN A 258 9.53 2.57 11.35
C ASN A 258 10.29 2.16 12.61
N ALA A 259 10.16 2.97 13.65
CA ALA A 259 10.72 2.72 14.96
C ALA A 259 9.66 2.17 15.92
N MET A 260 10.00 1.14 16.69
CA MET A 260 9.28 0.75 17.88
C MET A 260 10.12 1.09 19.10
N VAL A 261 9.60 1.94 19.98
CA VAL A 261 10.29 2.42 21.18
C VAL A 261 9.82 1.65 22.40
N ILE A 262 10.74 1.10 23.17
CA ILE A 262 10.48 0.32 24.39
C ILE A 262 11.00 1.14 25.57
N LEU A 263 10.09 1.77 26.32
CA LEU A 263 10.45 2.57 27.49
C LEU A 263 10.75 1.69 28.70
N ASP A 264 11.46 2.21 29.69
CA ASP A 264 11.95 1.50 30.88
C ASP A 264 10.88 0.78 31.70
N ASP A 265 9.63 1.26 31.65
CA ASP A 265 8.48 0.67 32.34
C ASP A 265 7.61 -0.27 31.48
N ALA A 266 8.05 -0.59 30.25
CA ALA A 266 7.27 -1.42 29.34
C ALA A 266 7.06 -2.86 29.87
N ASP A 267 5.98 -3.52 29.40
CA ASP A 267 5.84 -4.96 29.56
C ASP A 267 6.66 -5.68 28.50
N ILE A 268 7.81 -6.19 28.89
CA ILE A 268 8.83 -6.76 28.00
C ILE A 268 8.26 -7.93 27.19
N GLU A 269 7.49 -8.82 27.81
CA GLU A 269 6.96 -9.99 27.10
C GLU A 269 5.95 -9.59 26.02
N THR A 270 5.04 -8.68 26.35
CA THR A 270 4.04 -8.14 25.40
C THR A 270 4.72 -7.35 24.28
N ALA A 271 5.66 -6.49 24.63
CA ALA A 271 6.40 -5.68 23.65
C ALA A 271 7.24 -6.55 22.71
N ALA A 272 7.93 -7.60 23.21
CA ALA A 272 8.68 -8.51 22.38
C ALA A 272 7.78 -9.29 21.39
N LYS A 273 6.62 -9.77 21.83
CA LYS A 273 5.65 -10.44 20.95
C LYS A 273 5.11 -9.49 19.87
N GLY A 274 4.79 -8.25 20.23
CA GLY A 274 4.40 -7.20 19.28
C GLY A 274 5.51 -6.91 18.26
N ALA A 275 6.74 -6.76 18.73
CA ALA A 275 7.90 -6.53 17.87
C ALA A 275 8.15 -7.70 16.90
N ILE A 276 7.95 -8.95 17.33
CA ILE A 276 8.04 -10.13 16.46
C ILE A 276 7.03 -10.06 15.34
N TYR A 277 5.77 -9.79 15.65
CA TYR A 277 4.74 -9.64 14.62
C TYR A 277 5.05 -8.45 13.70
N GLY A 278 5.32 -7.28 14.27
CA GLY A 278 5.57 -6.05 13.52
C GLY A 278 6.83 -6.09 12.64
N ARG A 279 7.81 -6.97 12.94
CA ARG A 279 8.99 -7.14 12.08
C ARG A 279 8.85 -8.29 11.09
N PHE A 280 8.32 -9.46 11.53
CA PHE A 280 8.50 -10.70 10.80
C PHE A 280 7.26 -11.18 10.05
N MET A 281 6.09 -10.56 10.25
CA MET A 281 4.91 -10.81 9.43
C MET A 281 5.27 -10.58 7.95
N HIS A 282 4.85 -11.50 7.08
CA HIS A 282 5.19 -11.51 5.64
C HIS A 282 6.71 -11.36 5.39
N SER A 283 7.53 -11.99 6.23
CA SER A 283 8.99 -11.90 6.18
C SER A 283 9.53 -10.47 6.21
N GLY A 284 8.79 -9.51 6.82
CA GLY A 284 9.16 -8.10 6.89
C GLY A 284 8.99 -7.30 5.60
N GLN A 285 8.32 -7.84 4.59
CA GLN A 285 8.07 -7.15 3.32
C GLN A 285 6.84 -6.22 3.41
N ILE A 286 6.81 -5.37 4.43
CA ILE A 286 5.72 -4.44 4.74
C ILE A 286 6.30 -3.05 4.95
N CYS A 287 5.75 -2.03 4.30
CA CYS A 287 6.18 -0.64 4.45
C CYS A 287 6.09 -0.13 5.89
N MET A 288 5.16 -0.68 6.70
CA MET A 288 5.00 -0.40 8.12
C MET A 288 5.86 -1.31 9.02
N ALA A 289 6.61 -2.30 8.49
CA ALA A 289 7.37 -3.23 9.32
C ALA A 289 8.41 -2.49 10.19
N ILE A 290 8.56 -2.93 11.44
CA ILE A 290 9.53 -2.36 12.38
C ILE A 290 10.94 -2.56 11.84
N ASN A 291 11.62 -1.48 11.50
CA ASN A 291 13.00 -1.52 11.01
C ASN A 291 14.02 -1.31 12.14
N ARG A 292 13.63 -0.52 13.13
CA ARG A 292 14.45 -0.18 14.30
C ARG A 292 13.67 -0.43 15.59
N ILE A 293 14.25 -1.15 16.54
CA ILE A 293 13.71 -1.27 17.88
C ILE A 293 14.61 -0.48 18.81
N ILE A 294 14.11 0.62 19.35
CA ILE A 294 14.84 1.54 20.22
C ILE A 294 14.44 1.24 21.66
N ILE A 295 15.39 0.79 22.47
CA ILE A 295 15.14 0.21 23.78
C ILE A 295 15.86 1.02 24.84
N ASP A 296 15.19 1.38 25.92
CA ASP A 296 15.85 1.99 27.10
C ASP A 296 16.97 1.10 27.59
N GLU A 297 18.17 1.68 27.81
CA GLU A 297 19.36 0.90 28.14
C GLU A 297 19.23 0.08 29.42
N SER A 298 18.36 0.47 30.35
CA SER A 298 18.14 -0.24 31.60
C SER A 298 17.46 -1.61 31.44
N ILE A 299 16.72 -1.81 30.34
CA ILE A 299 16.01 -3.07 30.03
C ILE A 299 16.47 -3.70 28.71
N PHE A 300 17.55 -3.16 28.11
CA PHE A 300 18.02 -3.58 26.79
C PHE A 300 18.35 -5.07 26.71
N ASP A 301 19.13 -5.58 27.67
CA ASP A 301 19.58 -6.98 27.67
C ASP A 301 18.38 -7.93 27.84
N GLU A 302 17.51 -7.66 28.83
CA GLU A 302 16.32 -8.48 29.09
C GLU A 302 15.37 -8.54 27.89
N PHE A 303 15.10 -7.38 27.26
CA PHE A 303 14.27 -7.35 26.06
C PHE A 303 14.95 -8.10 24.88
N SER A 304 16.23 -7.86 24.64
CA SER A 304 16.97 -8.46 23.53
C SER A 304 17.03 -9.98 23.64
N GLU A 305 17.28 -10.53 24.85
CA GLU A 305 17.26 -11.96 25.09
C GLU A 305 15.89 -12.56 24.78
N LYS A 306 14.82 -11.93 25.28
CA LYS A 306 13.44 -12.38 25.05
C LYS A 306 13.04 -12.32 23.58
N PHE A 307 13.37 -11.24 22.90
CA PHE A 307 13.10 -11.05 21.47
C PHE A 307 13.81 -12.09 20.61
N VAL A 308 15.11 -12.35 20.87
CA VAL A 308 15.91 -13.37 20.18
C VAL A 308 15.36 -14.78 20.46
N GLU A 309 14.97 -15.09 21.71
CA GLU A 309 14.36 -16.37 22.07
C GLU A 309 13.12 -16.67 21.21
N ILE A 310 12.20 -15.70 21.13
CA ILE A 310 10.96 -15.86 20.33
C ILE A 310 11.31 -15.96 18.83
N ALA A 311 12.21 -15.12 18.32
CA ALA A 311 12.59 -15.12 16.91
C ALA A 311 13.17 -16.47 16.45
N LYS A 312 13.95 -17.15 17.29
CA LYS A 312 14.49 -18.48 17.00
C LYS A 312 13.42 -19.56 16.86
N SER A 313 12.26 -19.39 17.48
CA SER A 313 11.16 -20.37 17.46
C SER A 313 10.21 -20.21 16.27
N LEU A 314 10.37 -19.18 15.45
CA LEU A 314 9.46 -18.89 14.35
C LEU A 314 9.52 -19.97 13.26
N LYS A 315 8.35 -20.49 12.89
CA LYS A 315 8.25 -21.44 11.78
C LYS A 315 8.49 -20.72 10.46
N HIS A 316 9.37 -21.29 9.64
CA HIS A 316 9.76 -20.74 8.34
C HIS A 316 9.72 -21.81 7.25
N GLY A 317 9.70 -21.39 5.98
CA GLY A 317 9.74 -22.26 4.80
C GLY A 317 8.50 -22.17 3.93
N ASP A 318 7.88 -23.32 3.62
CA ASP A 318 6.75 -23.41 2.71
C ASP A 318 5.56 -22.55 3.17
N PRO A 319 5.14 -21.55 2.36
CA PRO A 319 4.04 -20.65 2.71
C PRO A 319 2.68 -21.35 2.76
N ASN A 320 2.54 -22.55 2.15
CA ASN A 320 1.32 -23.37 2.20
C ASN A 320 1.17 -24.13 3.52
N GLN A 321 2.20 -24.19 4.35
CA GLN A 321 2.13 -24.90 5.63
C GLN A 321 1.50 -24.04 6.71
N GLU A 322 0.50 -24.57 7.39
CA GLU A 322 -0.11 -23.93 8.54
C GLU A 322 0.93 -23.57 9.62
N GLY A 323 0.81 -22.34 10.15
CA GLY A 323 1.71 -21.80 11.18
C GLY A 323 3.05 -21.25 10.65
N THR A 324 3.34 -21.34 9.35
CA THR A 324 4.51 -20.66 8.77
C THR A 324 4.31 -19.15 8.86
N LEU A 325 5.26 -18.46 9.51
CA LEU A 325 5.28 -17.00 9.61
C LEU A 325 6.29 -16.39 8.62
N ILE A 326 7.46 -17.02 8.49
CA ILE A 326 8.54 -16.60 7.60
C ILE A 326 8.43 -17.40 6.29
N GLY A 327 7.84 -16.84 5.28
CA GLY A 327 7.80 -17.36 3.91
C GLY A 327 9.00 -16.84 3.08
N PRO A 328 8.96 -17.06 1.75
CA PRO A 328 9.99 -16.52 0.86
C PRO A 328 9.90 -14.99 0.73
N LEU A 329 11.03 -14.36 0.45
CA LEU A 329 11.08 -13.04 -0.15
C LEU A 329 10.65 -13.15 -1.61
N ILE A 330 10.22 -12.03 -2.20
CA ILE A 330 9.63 -12.01 -3.54
C ILE A 330 10.56 -12.57 -4.63
N ASP A 331 11.87 -12.37 -4.49
CA ASP A 331 12.88 -12.90 -5.40
C ASP A 331 14.28 -12.98 -4.74
N GLY A 332 15.21 -13.68 -5.42
CA GLY A 332 16.58 -13.83 -4.95
C GLY A 332 17.37 -12.53 -4.90
N ASN A 333 17.03 -11.52 -5.68
CA ASN A 333 17.70 -10.22 -5.64
C ASN A 333 17.46 -9.52 -4.31
N GLN A 334 16.25 -9.64 -3.75
CA GLN A 334 15.94 -9.09 -2.43
C GLN A 334 16.72 -9.83 -1.32
N VAL A 335 16.90 -11.14 -1.45
CA VAL A 335 17.73 -11.91 -0.50
C VAL A 335 19.18 -11.43 -0.54
N GLU A 336 19.77 -11.34 -1.73
CA GLU A 336 21.15 -10.86 -1.91
C GLU A 336 21.35 -9.46 -1.35
N ARG A 337 20.45 -8.54 -1.68
CA ARG A 337 20.48 -7.18 -1.16
C ARG A 337 20.53 -7.14 0.37
N LEU A 338 19.66 -7.91 1.03
CA LEU A 338 19.63 -7.96 2.50
C LEU A 338 20.90 -8.53 3.10
N LEU A 339 21.46 -9.59 2.50
CA LEU A 339 22.72 -10.19 2.96
C LEU A 339 23.88 -9.19 2.80
N GLU A 340 23.91 -8.41 1.74
CA GLU A 340 24.89 -7.34 1.54
C GLU A 340 24.74 -6.21 2.58
N GLU A 341 23.50 -5.77 2.88
CA GLU A 341 23.24 -4.76 3.90
C GLU A 341 23.67 -5.25 5.31
N VAL A 342 23.37 -6.50 5.65
CA VAL A 342 23.83 -7.10 6.91
C VAL A 342 25.36 -7.18 6.97
N LYS A 343 26.01 -7.58 5.87
CA LYS A 343 27.48 -7.62 5.80
C LYS A 343 28.08 -6.23 5.98
N LYS A 344 27.47 -5.21 5.40
CA LYS A 344 27.91 -3.82 5.54
C LYS A 344 27.77 -3.37 7.00
N ALA A 345 26.61 -3.59 7.65
CA ALA A 345 26.41 -3.26 9.06
C ALA A 345 27.43 -3.95 9.98
N LYS A 346 27.79 -5.22 9.70
CA LYS A 346 28.90 -5.91 10.41
C LYS A 346 30.23 -5.15 10.29
N SER A 347 30.54 -4.63 9.11
CA SER A 347 31.76 -3.84 8.89
C SER A 347 31.70 -2.46 9.56
N GLU A 348 30.52 -1.93 9.82
CA GLU A 348 30.25 -0.71 10.57
C GLU A 348 30.31 -0.93 12.10
N GLY A 349 30.43 -2.17 12.55
CA GLY A 349 30.56 -2.52 13.97
C GLY A 349 29.30 -3.09 14.62
N ALA A 350 28.28 -3.45 13.84
CA ALA A 350 27.08 -4.12 14.37
C ALA A 350 27.41 -5.48 14.96
N GLU A 351 26.87 -5.77 16.16
CA GLU A 351 26.90 -7.09 16.79
C GLU A 351 25.73 -7.94 16.29
N ILE A 352 25.99 -9.17 15.89
CA ILE A 352 24.95 -10.12 15.47
C ILE A 352 24.42 -10.87 16.67
N LEU A 353 23.18 -10.62 17.06
CA LEU A 353 22.48 -11.33 18.14
C LEU A 353 21.80 -12.60 17.63
N LEU A 354 21.35 -12.60 16.38
CA LEU A 354 20.82 -13.77 15.68
C LEU A 354 21.20 -13.67 14.20
N GLU A 355 21.90 -14.69 13.69
CA GLU A 355 22.29 -14.75 12.27
C GLU A 355 21.25 -15.53 11.46
N GLY A 356 20.65 -14.86 10.47
CA GLY A 356 19.70 -15.48 9.54
C GLY A 356 20.38 -16.47 8.59
N LYS A 357 19.61 -17.49 8.19
CA LYS A 357 20.02 -18.49 7.20
C LYS A 357 19.17 -18.37 5.95
N ARG A 358 19.80 -18.57 4.81
CA ARG A 358 19.13 -18.58 3.50
C ARG A 358 18.81 -20.01 3.07
N GLU A 359 17.58 -20.25 2.61
CA GLU A 359 17.12 -21.48 1.95
C GLU A 359 16.28 -21.07 0.71
N GLY A 360 16.88 -21.07 -0.50
CA GLY A 360 16.27 -20.47 -1.69
C GLY A 360 16.01 -18.99 -1.48
N ASN A 361 14.75 -18.58 -1.61
CA ASN A 361 14.30 -17.22 -1.31
C ASN A 361 13.81 -17.02 0.14
N VAL A 362 13.82 -18.04 0.98
CA VAL A 362 13.54 -17.91 2.41
C VAL A 362 14.79 -17.43 3.14
N LEU A 363 14.65 -16.31 3.87
CA LEU A 363 15.68 -15.81 4.78
C LEU A 363 15.11 -15.81 6.20
N THR A 364 15.76 -16.54 7.12
CA THR A 364 15.31 -16.57 8.52
C THR A 364 15.71 -15.27 9.25
N PRO A 365 15.14 -14.97 10.45
CA PRO A 365 15.38 -13.73 11.15
C PRO A 365 16.84 -13.39 11.36
N THR A 366 17.22 -12.16 11.05
CA THR A 366 18.53 -11.56 11.39
C THR A 366 18.30 -10.42 12.37
N ILE A 367 18.94 -10.48 13.54
CA ILE A 367 18.83 -9.48 14.59
C ILE A 367 20.23 -8.93 14.90
N LEU A 368 20.36 -7.60 14.76
CA LEU A 368 21.60 -6.89 15.04
C LEU A 368 21.42 -5.97 16.27
N LYS A 369 22.48 -5.78 17.03
CA LYS A 369 22.62 -4.65 17.96
C LYS A 369 23.55 -3.64 17.31
N GLY A 370 23.12 -2.38 17.27
CA GLY A 370 23.87 -1.32 16.60
C GLY A 370 23.48 0.07 17.04
N THR A 371 23.86 1.02 16.22
CA THR A 371 23.55 2.44 16.38
C THR A 371 22.66 2.94 15.24
N ASN A 372 22.03 4.10 15.39
CA ASN A 372 21.06 4.61 14.43
C ASN A 372 21.69 5.02 13.08
N ASP A 373 22.99 5.29 13.04
CA ASP A 373 23.75 5.66 11.84
C ASP A 373 24.17 4.47 10.97
N MET A 374 23.99 3.22 11.45
CA MET A 374 24.34 2.03 10.69
C MET A 374 23.40 1.81 9.50
N THR A 375 23.92 1.19 8.46
CA THR A 375 23.20 0.95 7.18
C THR A 375 21.85 0.27 7.41
N THR A 376 21.77 -0.78 8.27
CA THR A 376 20.53 -1.51 8.55
C THR A 376 19.50 -0.73 9.40
N ALA A 377 19.93 0.36 10.04
CA ALA A 377 19.05 1.27 10.76
C ALA A 377 18.58 2.43 9.88
N GLN A 378 19.42 2.91 8.97
CA GLN A 378 19.10 4.06 8.09
C GLN A 378 18.29 3.64 6.85
N ASN A 379 18.50 2.44 6.32
CA ASN A 379 17.79 1.95 5.14
C ASN A 379 16.58 1.10 5.53
N GLU A 380 15.51 1.19 4.74
CA GLU A 380 14.38 0.28 4.82
C GLU A 380 14.82 -1.13 4.42
N MET A 381 14.81 -2.07 5.36
CA MET A 381 15.26 -3.45 5.10
C MET A 381 14.30 -4.22 4.20
N PHE A 382 13.01 -4.02 4.36
CA PHE A 382 11.97 -4.73 3.58
C PHE A 382 12.20 -6.24 3.51
N GLY A 383 12.53 -6.82 4.67
CA GLY A 383 12.93 -8.21 4.83
C GLY A 383 13.14 -8.56 6.32
N PRO A 384 13.45 -9.82 6.69
CA PRO A 384 13.47 -10.25 8.08
C PRO A 384 14.77 -9.84 8.83
N VAL A 385 15.13 -8.57 8.72
CA VAL A 385 16.32 -7.97 9.33
C VAL A 385 15.91 -6.81 10.22
N VAL A 386 16.41 -6.71 11.43
CA VAL A 386 16.09 -5.63 12.38
C VAL A 386 17.32 -5.23 13.21
N THR A 387 17.42 -3.91 13.50
CA THR A 387 18.47 -3.37 14.37
C THR A 387 17.87 -2.96 15.72
N LEU A 388 18.44 -3.51 16.81
CA LEU A 388 18.17 -3.12 18.18
C LEU A 388 19.13 -2.00 18.58
N ILE A 389 18.61 -0.89 19.09
CA ILE A 389 19.37 0.32 19.38
C ILE A 389 19.14 0.72 20.83
N PRO A 390 20.18 0.77 21.69
CA PRO A 390 20.03 1.22 23.07
C PRO A 390 19.83 2.74 23.14
N ALA A 391 18.86 3.19 23.92
CA ALA A 391 18.61 4.60 24.21
C ALA A 391 18.92 4.91 25.68
N LYS A 392 19.59 6.03 25.93
CA LYS A 392 20.01 6.46 27.30
C LYS A 392 18.84 6.86 28.18
N ASN A 393 17.77 7.35 27.58
CA ASN A 393 16.54 7.82 28.23
C ASN A 393 15.47 8.09 27.18
N GLU A 394 14.28 8.50 27.62
CA GLU A 394 13.12 8.80 26.77
C GLU A 394 13.38 9.88 25.72
N ASP A 395 14.06 10.98 26.08
CA ASP A 395 14.36 12.06 25.12
C ASP A 395 15.30 11.57 24.02
N HIS A 396 16.32 10.81 24.36
CA HIS A 396 17.24 10.21 23.38
C HIS A 396 16.51 9.16 22.51
N ALA A 397 15.59 8.38 23.08
CA ALA A 397 14.79 7.44 22.31
C ALA A 397 13.91 8.15 21.26
N LEU A 398 13.33 9.31 21.61
CA LEU A 398 12.56 10.14 20.70
C LEU A 398 13.44 10.75 19.60
N GLU A 399 14.61 11.26 19.95
CA GLU A 399 15.60 11.77 18.99
C GLU A 399 15.95 10.69 17.95
N LEU A 400 16.32 9.48 18.42
CA LEU A 400 16.62 8.34 17.53
C LEU A 400 15.43 7.93 16.67
N ALA A 401 14.21 7.92 17.22
CA ALA A 401 13.01 7.54 16.49
C ALA A 401 12.74 8.49 15.32
N ASN A 402 12.93 9.80 15.53
CA ASN A 402 12.68 10.85 14.55
C ASN A 402 13.84 11.10 13.57
N ASP A 403 15.05 10.59 13.87
CA ASP A 403 16.25 10.73 13.02
C ASP A 403 16.18 9.79 11.80
N THR A 404 15.29 10.13 10.88
CA THR A 404 15.07 9.45 9.59
C THR A 404 14.31 10.38 8.64
N ASP A 405 14.52 10.22 7.34
CA ASP A 405 13.75 10.90 6.30
C ASP A 405 12.33 10.31 6.11
N ALA A 406 12.08 9.12 6.64
CA ALA A 406 10.79 8.45 6.56
C ALA A 406 9.88 8.80 7.75
N GLY A 407 8.57 8.68 7.57
CA GLY A 407 7.59 8.95 8.61
C GLY A 407 6.26 8.24 8.35
N LEU A 408 6.26 6.91 8.10
CA LEU A 408 5.03 6.19 7.81
C LEU A 408 4.31 5.77 9.09
N SER A 409 4.93 4.91 9.89
CA SER A 409 4.35 4.37 11.11
C SER A 409 5.38 4.31 12.23
N GLY A 410 4.92 4.15 13.46
CA GLY A 410 5.76 3.96 14.63
C GLY A 410 4.99 3.30 15.75
N ALA A 411 5.70 2.92 16.81
CA ALA A 411 5.10 2.34 18.00
C ALA A 411 5.85 2.75 19.26
N VAL A 412 5.17 2.78 20.41
CA VAL A 412 5.78 3.00 21.72
C VAL A 412 5.13 2.12 22.78
N SER A 413 5.95 1.49 23.60
CA SER A 413 5.52 0.61 24.69
C SER A 413 5.85 1.21 26.05
N SER A 414 4.84 1.35 26.92
CA SER A 414 4.93 1.80 28.31
C SER A 414 3.69 1.36 29.08
N ARG A 415 3.85 0.99 30.35
CA ARG A 415 2.71 0.72 31.24
C ARG A 415 1.95 1.99 31.62
N ASN A 416 2.58 3.16 31.46
CA ASN A 416 1.95 4.45 31.68
C ASN A 416 1.39 5.00 30.35
N GLU A 417 0.12 4.75 30.08
CA GLU A 417 -0.58 5.19 28.87
C GLU A 417 -0.45 6.69 28.59
N LYS A 418 -0.52 7.55 29.62
CA LYS A 418 -0.38 9.00 29.44
C LYS A 418 1.03 9.39 28.98
N ARG A 419 2.05 8.72 29.53
CA ARG A 419 3.44 8.90 29.11
C ARG A 419 3.63 8.46 27.67
N ALA A 420 3.12 7.27 27.33
CA ALA A 420 3.18 6.74 25.97
C ALA A 420 2.48 7.65 24.97
N PHE A 421 1.31 8.21 25.34
CA PHE A 421 0.59 9.15 24.47
C PHE A 421 1.37 10.45 24.26
N ALA A 422 1.91 11.04 25.33
CA ALA A 422 2.75 12.25 25.23
C ALA A 422 4.05 12.02 24.41
N PHE A 423 4.58 10.81 24.40
CA PHE A 423 5.69 10.40 23.54
C PHE A 423 5.22 10.28 22.08
N ALA A 424 4.12 9.57 21.85
CA ALA A 424 3.53 9.34 20.53
C ALA A 424 3.21 10.64 19.78
N GLU A 425 2.68 11.66 20.48
CA GLU A 425 2.39 12.98 19.90
C GLU A 425 3.64 13.70 19.35
N LYS A 426 4.84 13.32 19.81
CA LYS A 426 6.12 13.91 19.37
C LYS A 426 6.82 13.08 18.28
N MET A 427 6.33 11.87 17.98
CA MET A 427 6.86 11.08 16.87
C MET A 427 6.45 11.68 15.53
N GLU A 428 7.40 11.88 14.64
CA GLU A 428 7.20 12.50 13.33
C GLU A 428 6.78 11.48 12.26
N THR A 429 5.67 10.80 12.52
CA THR A 429 5.10 9.78 11.64
C THR A 429 3.60 9.99 11.44
N GLY A 430 3.05 9.48 10.33
CA GLY A 430 1.62 9.57 10.06
C GLY A 430 0.76 8.71 10.98
N MET A 431 1.34 7.64 11.55
CA MET A 431 0.66 6.70 12.44
C MET A 431 1.55 6.33 13.61
N VAL A 432 1.01 6.24 14.82
CA VAL A 432 1.72 5.76 16.02
C VAL A 432 0.81 4.86 16.84
N HIS A 433 1.34 3.73 17.28
CA HIS A 433 0.61 2.72 18.04
C HIS A 433 1.18 2.56 19.46
N ILE A 434 0.31 2.66 20.46
CA ILE A 434 0.70 2.56 21.87
C ILE A 434 0.43 1.14 22.36
N ASN A 435 1.44 0.50 22.96
CA ASN A 435 1.39 -0.87 23.48
C ASN A 435 0.98 -1.91 22.43
N ASP A 436 1.28 -1.61 21.17
CA ASP A 436 1.11 -2.45 19.99
C ASP A 436 2.32 -2.26 19.07
N GLN A 437 2.29 -2.83 17.90
CA GLN A 437 3.32 -2.77 16.88
C GLN A 437 2.89 -1.87 15.71
N SER A 438 3.80 -1.55 14.77
CA SER A 438 3.58 -0.56 13.72
C SER A 438 2.78 -1.04 12.50
N VAL A 439 2.53 -2.35 12.35
CA VAL A 439 1.84 -2.96 11.19
C VAL A 439 0.34 -3.01 11.46
N ASN A 440 -0.29 -1.85 11.49
CA ASN A 440 -1.74 -1.72 11.67
C ASN A 440 -2.34 -0.90 10.52
N ASP A 441 -3.46 -1.37 9.99
CA ASP A 441 -4.25 -0.66 9.00
C ASP A 441 -5.73 -0.98 9.17
N GLU A 442 -6.55 0.06 9.18
CA GLU A 442 -7.99 -0.04 9.32
C GLU A 442 -8.70 0.86 8.28
N PRO A 443 -9.86 0.44 7.73
CA PRO A 443 -10.55 1.24 6.70
C PRO A 443 -11.02 2.61 7.16
N TYR A 444 -11.23 2.80 8.48
CA TYR A 444 -11.89 3.97 9.06
C TYR A 444 -10.94 5.01 9.65
N VAL A 445 -9.61 4.82 9.55
CA VAL A 445 -8.59 5.74 10.06
C VAL A 445 -7.82 6.40 8.93
N ALA A 446 -7.15 7.52 9.22
CA ALA A 446 -6.32 8.22 8.26
C ALA A 446 -4.98 7.49 8.11
N PHE A 447 -4.87 6.63 7.08
CA PHE A 447 -3.63 5.94 6.74
C PHE A 447 -2.79 6.80 5.78
N GLY A 448 -1.50 6.94 6.08
CA GLY A 448 -0.52 7.59 5.20
C GLY A 448 0.69 8.12 5.95
N GLY A 449 1.72 8.47 5.20
CA GLY A 449 3.02 8.90 5.72
C GLY A 449 3.20 10.40 5.80
N GLU A 450 4.14 10.81 6.66
CA GLU A 450 4.77 12.12 6.72
C GLU A 450 6.15 12.07 6.06
N LYS A 451 6.86 13.19 5.99
CA LYS A 451 8.21 13.31 5.43
C LYS A 451 8.27 12.69 4.01
N ALA A 452 9.27 11.82 3.77
CA ALA A 452 9.45 11.14 2.49
C ALA A 452 8.64 9.83 2.35
N SER A 453 7.73 9.54 3.28
CA SER A 453 6.88 8.33 3.23
C SER A 453 5.58 8.51 2.47
N GLY A 454 5.20 9.72 2.08
CA GLY A 454 4.04 9.85 1.21
C GLY A 454 3.39 11.22 1.13
N ILE A 455 2.35 11.28 0.28
CA ILE A 455 1.47 12.43 0.06
C ILE A 455 0.05 11.91 -0.07
N GLY A 456 -0.90 12.54 0.62
CA GLY A 456 -2.30 12.09 0.66
C GLY A 456 -2.58 11.13 1.80
N ARG A 457 -3.84 10.73 1.94
CA ARG A 457 -4.30 9.79 2.98
C ARG A 457 -5.37 8.88 2.43
N PHE A 458 -5.35 7.63 2.89
CA PHE A 458 -6.44 6.69 2.69
C PHE A 458 -7.31 6.57 3.94
N GLY A 459 -8.44 5.88 3.80
CA GLY A 459 -9.40 5.61 4.86
C GLY A 459 -10.54 6.64 4.91
N ARG A 460 -11.75 6.17 5.08
CA ARG A 460 -12.98 6.92 5.28
C ARG A 460 -13.11 8.16 4.37
N GLU A 461 -13.34 9.34 4.94
CA GLU A 461 -13.50 10.61 4.22
C GLU A 461 -12.25 11.01 3.45
N HIS A 462 -11.06 10.62 3.92
CA HIS A 462 -9.80 10.91 3.23
C HIS A 462 -9.76 10.25 1.84
N SER A 463 -10.11 8.95 1.75
CA SER A 463 -10.21 8.29 0.45
C SER A 463 -11.28 8.95 -0.44
N LEU A 464 -12.43 9.35 0.12
CA LEU A 464 -13.45 10.07 -0.64
C LEU A 464 -12.92 11.38 -1.21
N ASP A 465 -12.18 12.17 -0.42
CA ASP A 465 -11.61 13.45 -0.81
C ASP A 465 -10.47 13.28 -1.84
N GLU A 466 -9.69 12.21 -1.72
CA GLU A 466 -8.61 11.95 -2.68
C GLU A 466 -9.14 11.64 -4.09
N PHE A 467 -10.21 10.86 -4.21
CA PHE A 467 -10.77 10.46 -5.51
C PHE A 467 -11.86 11.40 -6.05
N THR A 468 -12.08 12.54 -5.38
CA THR A 468 -13.08 13.54 -5.80
C THR A 468 -12.52 14.95 -5.85
N THR A 469 -13.30 15.86 -6.44
CA THR A 469 -13.04 17.29 -6.48
C THR A 469 -14.33 18.07 -6.27
N TRP A 470 -14.22 19.37 -5.99
CA TRP A 470 -15.37 20.26 -5.79
C TRP A 470 -15.50 21.25 -6.94
N GLN A 471 -16.72 21.39 -7.45
CA GLN A 471 -17.09 22.47 -8.34
C GLN A 471 -18.01 23.44 -7.62
N TRP A 472 -17.65 24.71 -7.60
CA TRP A 472 -18.53 25.77 -7.12
C TRP A 472 -19.32 26.37 -8.27
N ILE A 473 -20.68 26.30 -8.18
CA ILE A 473 -21.62 26.99 -9.08
C ILE A 473 -22.39 28.00 -8.23
N SER A 474 -22.36 29.29 -8.61
CA SER A 474 -23.14 30.30 -7.93
C SER A 474 -24.31 30.74 -8.82
N VAL A 475 -25.49 30.84 -8.21
CA VAL A 475 -26.73 31.32 -8.88
C VAL A 475 -27.15 32.64 -8.27
N GLN A 476 -27.19 33.69 -9.08
CA GLN A 476 -27.76 34.98 -8.69
C GLN A 476 -29.27 34.93 -9.00
N GLU A 477 -30.10 34.75 -7.97
CA GLU A 477 -31.57 34.61 -8.13
C GLU A 477 -32.25 35.96 -8.33
N GLU A 478 -31.66 37.03 -7.78
CA GLU A 478 -32.15 38.39 -7.94
C GLU A 478 -31.10 39.28 -8.61
N PRO A 479 -31.49 40.28 -9.42
CA PRO A 479 -30.53 41.19 -10.05
C PRO A 479 -29.61 41.84 -9.01
N ARG A 480 -28.32 41.85 -9.29
CA ARG A 480 -27.32 42.50 -8.46
C ARG A 480 -27.03 43.91 -8.96
N ASN A 481 -27.00 44.89 -8.05
CA ASN A 481 -26.50 46.23 -8.38
C ASN A 481 -24.98 46.22 -8.48
N TYR A 482 -24.43 46.73 -9.54
CA TYR A 482 -23.01 46.88 -9.75
C TYR A 482 -22.55 48.32 -9.52
N PRO A 483 -21.30 48.59 -9.09
CA PRO A 483 -20.86 49.96 -8.74
C PRO A 483 -20.75 50.94 -9.93
N PHE A 484 -21.11 50.51 -11.12
CA PHE A 484 -21.14 51.31 -12.35
C PHE A 484 -22.54 51.41 -12.98
N ASP A 485 -23.58 50.98 -12.25
CA ASP A 485 -24.98 51.13 -12.63
C ASP A 485 -25.55 52.49 -12.24
#